data_b18d541239e51e7cd4e18c6e80727a24
#
_entry.id   b18d541239e51e7cd4e18c6e80727a24
#
_cell.length_a   1.000
_cell.length_b   1.000
_cell.length_c   1.000
_cell.angle_alpha   90.00
_cell.angle_beta   90.00
_cell.angle_gamma   90.00
#
_symmetry.space_group_name_H-M   'P 1'
#
loop_
_entity.id
_entity.type
_entity.pdbx_description
1 polymer ?
#
loop_
_entity_poly.entity_id
_entity_poly.type
_entity_poly.pdbx_seq_one_letter_code
_entity_poly.pdbx_strand_id
1 'polypeptide(L)'
;MEIRQAIIKVLEKKHLTVSEAENTINSVMKGEVSEILLSSFLTAMRAKGETVDELLGFCLALRKNALKPKTAFPFDMLDTCGTGGDGKGTVNISTLSAIVLSSLGIKVAKHGNRSVSSHTGSSDILGRLGYNTEKTQEEVESHLVENGFAFLFAPMWHPSMKFAGPVRKELGFRTLFNMIGPLSNPFSPQYQIIGVYEPELTETFIRVLQGLGLRRALVCHSRDGLDEFSIFEKTDYTLLEDGVISRKDFDPKDLGVKDLNPAEVFTSGPDQAESLARKILAGEKIAGTHAVALNAGAGLFTLGKASSILDGYKTALEQLASGKTGAFFQNLITKG
;
A
#
# COMPACT_ATOMS: atom_id res chain seq x y z
N MET A 1 5.60 27.81 6.44
CA MET A 1 6.74 27.86 7.41
C MET A 1 8.00 27.50 6.65
N GLU A 2 9.08 28.20 6.87
CA GLU A 2 10.38 27.83 6.31
C GLU A 2 10.94 26.60 7.03
N ILE A 3 11.67 25.75 6.32
CA ILE A 3 12.19 24.49 6.88
C ILE A 3 13.09 24.72 8.11
N ARG A 4 13.84 25.81 8.18
CA ARG A 4 14.67 26.13 9.37
C ARG A 4 13.82 26.32 10.62
N GLN A 5 12.69 27.00 10.51
CA GLN A 5 11.75 27.20 11.61
C GLN A 5 11.10 25.86 12.00
N ALA A 6 10.77 25.01 11.03
CA ALA A 6 10.25 23.67 11.29
C ALA A 6 11.28 22.83 12.05
N ILE A 7 12.55 22.84 11.65
CA ILE A 7 13.64 22.13 12.34
C ILE A 7 13.74 22.61 13.81
N ILE A 8 13.80 23.91 14.06
CA ILE A 8 13.90 24.46 15.42
C ILE A 8 12.71 23.99 16.25
N LYS A 9 11.48 24.11 15.72
CA LYS A 9 10.25 23.69 16.42
C LYS A 9 10.28 22.19 16.78
N VAL A 10 10.73 21.34 15.84
CA VAL A 10 10.85 19.91 16.04
C VAL A 10 11.93 19.55 17.07
N LEU A 11 13.08 20.24 17.06
CA LEU A 11 14.15 20.07 18.06
C LEU A 11 13.69 20.42 19.48
N GLU A 12 12.78 21.39 19.61
CA GLU A 12 12.11 21.72 20.88
C GLU A 12 11.01 20.70 21.26
N LYS A 13 10.90 19.57 20.54
CA LYS A 13 9.86 18.53 20.70
C LYS A 13 8.43 19.06 20.50
N LYS A 14 8.26 20.19 19.86
CA LYS A 14 6.95 20.72 19.48
C LYS A 14 6.48 20.09 18.18
N HIS A 15 5.15 19.93 18.05
CA HIS A 15 4.54 19.36 16.85
C HIS A 15 4.22 20.43 15.80
N LEU A 16 4.37 20.07 14.53
CA LEU A 16 3.91 20.90 13.43
C LEU A 16 2.39 20.72 13.27
N THR A 17 1.69 21.79 12.97
CA THR A 17 0.31 21.71 12.51
C THR A 17 0.26 21.10 11.10
N VAL A 18 -0.90 20.65 10.65
CA VAL A 18 -1.11 20.13 9.28
C VAL A 18 -0.57 21.10 8.23
N SER A 19 -0.92 22.40 8.36
CA SER A 19 -0.48 23.44 7.41
C SER A 19 1.03 23.70 7.45
N GLU A 20 1.64 23.67 8.63
CA GLU A 20 3.11 23.84 8.75
C GLU A 20 3.84 22.65 8.13
N ALA A 21 3.38 21.43 8.38
CA ALA A 21 3.92 20.21 7.82
C ALA A 21 3.76 20.17 6.28
N GLU A 22 2.57 20.50 5.77
CA GLU A 22 2.31 20.61 4.34
C GLU A 22 3.24 21.62 3.66
N ASN A 23 3.35 22.83 4.21
CA ASN A 23 4.20 23.87 3.63
C ASN A 23 5.68 23.48 3.64
N THR A 24 6.17 22.83 4.71
CA THR A 24 7.55 22.38 4.80
C THR A 24 7.88 21.36 3.70
N ILE A 25 7.04 20.34 3.51
CA ILE A 25 7.27 19.35 2.46
C ILE A 25 7.02 19.90 1.06
N ASN A 26 6.08 20.85 0.89
CA ASN A 26 5.91 21.52 -0.40
C ASN A 26 7.20 22.23 -0.86
N SER A 27 7.93 22.89 0.03
CA SER A 27 9.23 23.52 -0.32
C SER A 27 10.27 22.45 -0.71
N VAL A 28 10.29 21.31 -0.04
CA VAL A 28 11.16 20.17 -0.43
C VAL A 28 10.78 19.66 -1.83
N MET A 29 9.50 19.45 -2.10
CA MET A 29 9.01 18.93 -3.38
C MET A 29 9.23 19.88 -4.55
N LYS A 30 9.45 21.17 -4.29
CA LYS A 30 9.83 22.18 -5.30
C LYS A 30 11.34 22.29 -5.50
N GLY A 31 12.15 21.61 -4.68
CA GLY A 31 13.62 21.73 -4.73
C GLY A 31 14.17 23.03 -4.12
N GLU A 32 13.39 23.71 -3.29
CA GLU A 32 13.76 24.96 -2.64
C GLU A 32 14.60 24.76 -1.35
N VAL A 33 14.83 23.48 -0.99
CA VAL A 33 15.50 23.10 0.27
C VAL A 33 16.82 22.40 -0.03
N SER A 34 17.90 22.82 0.62
CA SER A 34 19.20 22.15 0.50
C SER A 34 19.17 20.76 1.15
N GLU A 35 20.01 19.86 0.67
CA GLU A 35 20.14 18.49 1.21
C GLU A 35 20.51 18.48 2.69
N ILE A 36 21.35 19.43 3.14
CA ILE A 36 21.73 19.59 4.55
C ILE A 36 20.51 19.89 5.42
N LEU A 37 19.67 20.83 4.99
CA LEU A 37 18.46 21.18 5.75
C LEU A 37 17.42 20.05 5.73
N LEU A 38 17.28 19.38 4.58
CA LEU A 38 16.39 18.23 4.49
C LEU A 38 16.87 17.09 5.39
N SER A 39 18.15 16.75 5.37
CA SER A 39 18.75 15.73 6.25
C SER A 39 18.52 16.06 7.72
N SER A 40 18.77 17.31 8.12
CA SER A 40 18.53 17.78 9.50
C SER A 40 17.06 17.65 9.90
N PHE A 41 16.13 18.04 9.01
CA PHE A 41 14.69 17.92 9.24
C PHE A 41 14.25 16.48 9.41
N LEU A 42 14.65 15.59 8.48
CA LEU A 42 14.27 14.17 8.52
C LEU A 42 14.81 13.49 9.77
N THR A 43 16.05 13.80 10.16
CA THR A 43 16.66 13.24 11.36
C THR A 43 15.96 13.73 12.64
N ALA A 44 15.65 15.04 12.71
CA ALA A 44 14.92 15.61 13.84
C ALA A 44 13.50 15.03 13.97
N MET A 45 12.78 14.90 12.84
CA MET A 45 11.46 14.25 12.81
C MET A 45 11.53 12.81 13.31
N ARG A 46 12.49 12.02 12.81
CA ARG A 46 12.67 10.62 13.26
C ARG A 46 12.99 10.53 14.76
N ALA A 47 13.79 11.46 15.28
CA ALA A 47 14.14 11.48 16.72
C ALA A 47 12.95 11.89 17.60
N LYS A 48 12.08 12.77 17.13
CA LYS A 48 10.88 13.22 17.85
C LYS A 48 9.74 12.19 17.77
N GLY A 49 9.58 11.54 16.64
CA GLY A 49 8.39 10.79 16.25
C GLY A 49 7.34 11.68 15.57
N GLU A 50 6.71 11.16 14.53
CA GLU A 50 5.69 11.84 13.73
C GLU A 50 4.31 11.73 14.40
N THR A 51 3.51 12.81 14.33
CA THR A 51 2.11 12.84 14.76
C THR A 51 1.17 12.63 13.57
N VAL A 52 -0.10 12.34 13.86
CA VAL A 52 -1.17 12.23 12.84
C VAL A 52 -1.25 13.50 12.00
N ASP A 53 -1.26 14.68 12.63
CA ASP A 53 -1.35 15.96 11.94
C ASP A 53 -0.15 16.23 11.02
N GLU A 54 1.04 15.88 11.48
CA GLU A 54 2.27 16.00 10.69
C GLU A 54 2.24 15.07 9.48
N LEU A 55 1.89 13.80 9.68
CA LEU A 55 1.76 12.84 8.58
C LEU A 55 0.68 13.26 7.58
N LEU A 56 -0.46 13.75 8.07
CA LEU A 56 -1.52 14.28 7.20
C LEU A 56 -1.01 15.44 6.33
N GLY A 57 -0.34 16.41 6.93
CA GLY A 57 0.24 17.52 6.19
C GLY A 57 1.28 17.07 5.15
N PHE A 58 2.14 16.12 5.49
CA PHE A 58 3.11 15.56 4.57
C PHE A 58 2.45 14.81 3.40
N CYS A 59 1.39 14.05 3.67
CA CYS A 59 0.62 13.35 2.63
C CYS A 59 -0.07 14.34 1.69
N LEU A 60 -0.67 15.42 2.22
CA LEU A 60 -1.30 16.47 1.42
C LEU A 60 -0.28 17.12 0.48
N ALA A 61 0.92 17.45 0.99
CA ALA A 61 2.00 18.01 0.18
C ALA A 61 2.43 17.04 -0.93
N LEU A 62 2.62 15.76 -0.61
CA LEU A 62 3.06 14.77 -1.59
C LEU A 62 1.99 14.53 -2.66
N ARG A 63 0.72 14.41 -2.27
CA ARG A 63 -0.41 14.32 -3.21
C ARG A 63 -0.54 15.56 -4.10
N LYS A 64 -0.32 16.77 -3.54
CA LYS A 64 -0.38 18.03 -4.28
C LYS A 64 0.67 18.14 -5.38
N ASN A 65 1.87 17.61 -5.14
CA ASN A 65 3.00 17.63 -6.05
C ASN A 65 3.11 16.36 -6.94
N ALA A 66 2.19 15.43 -6.82
CA ALA A 66 2.09 14.25 -7.68
C ALA A 66 1.45 14.61 -9.03
N LEU A 67 1.71 13.81 -10.06
CA LEU A 67 0.91 13.83 -11.26
C LEU A 67 -0.55 13.48 -10.92
N LYS A 68 -1.49 14.16 -11.55
CA LYS A 68 -2.93 13.92 -11.34
C LYS A 68 -3.51 13.21 -12.55
N PRO A 69 -4.53 12.35 -12.38
CA PRO A 69 -5.25 11.84 -13.52
C PRO A 69 -5.81 13.01 -14.35
N LYS A 70 -5.75 12.87 -15.69
CA LYS A 70 -6.23 13.89 -16.62
C LYS A 70 -7.74 13.98 -16.65
N THR A 71 -8.40 12.85 -16.33
CA THR A 71 -9.87 12.74 -16.32
C THR A 71 -10.36 12.34 -14.92
N ALA A 72 -11.54 12.85 -14.55
CA ALA A 72 -12.24 12.37 -13.37
C ALA A 72 -12.83 10.98 -13.63
N PHE A 73 -12.67 10.05 -12.71
CA PHE A 73 -13.26 8.72 -12.82
C PHE A 73 -14.68 8.72 -12.23
N PRO A 74 -15.68 8.17 -12.95
CA PRO A 74 -17.07 8.12 -12.48
C PRO A 74 -17.36 6.94 -11.55
N PHE A 75 -16.32 6.33 -10.98
CA PHE A 75 -16.40 5.15 -10.13
C PHE A 75 -15.46 5.26 -8.94
N ASP A 76 -15.81 4.54 -7.89
CA ASP A 76 -14.96 4.38 -6.71
C ASP A 76 -13.79 3.43 -6.99
N MET A 77 -12.67 3.67 -6.31
CA MET A 77 -11.43 2.90 -6.45
C MET A 77 -10.94 2.39 -5.11
N LEU A 78 -10.28 1.25 -5.15
CA LEU A 78 -9.54 0.69 -4.02
C LEU A 78 -8.03 0.77 -4.29
N ASP A 79 -7.25 1.06 -3.26
CA ASP A 79 -5.81 0.80 -3.22
C ASP A 79 -5.49 -0.29 -2.19
N THR A 80 -4.56 -1.17 -2.54
CA THR A 80 -4.01 -2.18 -1.63
C THR A 80 -2.51 -1.95 -1.52
N CYS A 81 -2.07 -1.27 -0.49
CA CYS A 81 -0.66 -0.92 -0.32
C CYS A 81 -0.24 -1.22 1.12
N GLY A 82 0.96 -1.72 1.34
CA GLY A 82 1.55 -1.86 2.66
C GLY A 82 2.72 -0.89 2.83
N THR A 83 3.14 -0.69 4.06
CA THR A 83 4.37 0.06 4.36
C THR A 83 5.60 -0.67 3.86
N GLY A 84 5.50 -1.98 3.71
CA GLY A 84 6.64 -2.85 3.51
C GLY A 84 7.58 -2.84 4.71
N GLY A 85 8.68 -3.57 4.57
CA GLY A 85 9.74 -3.52 5.57
C GLY A 85 9.47 -4.34 6.84
N ASP A 86 8.53 -5.26 6.81
CA ASP A 86 8.32 -6.27 7.85
C ASP A 86 9.48 -7.28 7.94
N GLY A 87 10.33 -7.33 6.92
CA GLY A 87 11.50 -8.22 6.86
C GLY A 87 11.16 -9.70 6.64
N LYS A 88 9.91 -10.03 6.37
CA LYS A 88 9.43 -11.42 6.29
C LYS A 88 9.61 -12.07 4.92
N GLY A 89 9.67 -11.26 3.83
CA GLY A 89 9.91 -11.79 2.49
C GLY A 89 8.77 -12.66 1.95
N THR A 90 7.53 -12.24 2.10
CA THR A 90 6.36 -12.95 1.57
C THR A 90 6.27 -12.83 0.04
N VAL A 91 5.56 -13.77 -0.58
CA VAL A 91 5.04 -13.58 -1.92
C VAL A 91 4.16 -12.31 -1.94
N ASN A 92 4.36 -11.42 -2.88
CA ASN A 92 3.75 -10.07 -2.91
C ASN A 92 2.21 -10.11 -2.75
N ILE A 93 1.74 -10.41 -1.53
CA ILE A 93 0.34 -10.72 -1.19
C ILE A 93 -0.58 -9.58 -1.64
N SER A 94 -0.31 -8.34 -1.23
CA SER A 94 -1.13 -7.18 -1.61
C SER A 94 -1.23 -6.96 -3.12
N THR A 95 -0.16 -7.27 -3.87
CA THR A 95 -0.16 -7.13 -5.34
C THR A 95 -1.04 -8.20 -5.99
N LEU A 96 -0.92 -9.45 -5.55
CA LEU A 96 -1.75 -10.55 -6.05
C LEU A 96 -3.21 -10.37 -5.64
N SER A 97 -3.47 -9.89 -4.42
CA SER A 97 -4.83 -9.54 -3.96
C SER A 97 -5.48 -8.45 -4.81
N ALA A 98 -4.69 -7.44 -5.24
CA ALA A 98 -5.16 -6.41 -6.18
C ALA A 98 -5.63 -7.00 -7.51
N ILE A 99 -4.90 -7.99 -8.05
CA ILE A 99 -5.27 -8.70 -9.28
C ILE A 99 -6.55 -9.52 -9.07
N VAL A 100 -6.67 -10.23 -7.94
CA VAL A 100 -7.90 -10.99 -7.58
C VAL A 100 -9.09 -10.05 -7.52
N LEU A 101 -8.99 -8.93 -6.80
CA LEU A 101 -10.05 -7.94 -6.65
C LEU A 101 -10.47 -7.35 -8.01
N SER A 102 -9.50 -7.04 -8.87
CA SER A 102 -9.81 -6.54 -10.22
C SER A 102 -10.50 -7.60 -11.08
N SER A 103 -10.12 -8.88 -10.94
CA SER A 103 -10.79 -9.99 -11.64
C SER A 103 -12.24 -10.23 -11.17
N LEU A 104 -12.60 -9.71 -9.98
CA LEU A 104 -13.96 -9.66 -9.45
C LEU A 104 -14.72 -8.38 -9.85
N GLY A 105 -14.15 -7.57 -10.75
CA GLY A 105 -14.78 -6.34 -11.25
C GLY A 105 -14.58 -5.10 -10.39
N ILE A 106 -13.71 -5.15 -9.38
CA ILE A 106 -13.35 -3.99 -8.56
C ILE A 106 -12.35 -3.11 -9.33
N LYS A 107 -12.55 -1.81 -9.31
CA LYS A 107 -11.57 -0.85 -9.83
C LYS A 107 -10.44 -0.66 -8.81
N VAL A 108 -9.25 -1.14 -9.16
CA VAL A 108 -8.07 -1.08 -8.28
C VAL A 108 -6.99 -0.19 -8.89
N ALA A 109 -6.67 0.89 -8.20
CA ALA A 109 -5.57 1.79 -8.53
C ALA A 109 -4.42 1.55 -7.53
N LYS A 110 -3.61 0.52 -7.78
CA LYS A 110 -2.55 0.10 -6.86
C LYS A 110 -1.35 1.02 -6.95
N HIS A 111 -1.07 1.76 -5.88
CA HIS A 111 0.18 2.51 -5.73
C HIS A 111 1.28 1.57 -5.26
N GLY A 112 2.45 1.64 -5.88
CA GLY A 112 3.55 0.75 -5.54
C GLY A 112 4.90 1.18 -6.08
N ASN A 113 5.95 0.46 -5.64
CA ASN A 113 7.32 0.75 -5.99
C ASN A 113 8.14 -0.53 -6.20
N ARG A 114 9.39 -0.38 -6.60
CA ARG A 114 10.42 -1.41 -6.49
C ARG A 114 10.77 -1.63 -5.02
N SER A 115 11.31 -2.81 -4.71
CA SER A 115 11.77 -3.10 -3.35
C SER A 115 12.93 -2.21 -2.94
N VAL A 116 12.92 -1.80 -1.67
CA VAL A 116 14.07 -1.14 -1.02
C VAL A 116 14.67 -2.06 0.04
N SER A 117 13.88 -2.92 0.67
CA SER A 117 14.27 -3.75 1.82
C SER A 117 13.87 -5.23 1.72
N SER A 118 12.94 -5.58 0.84
CA SER A 118 12.49 -6.96 0.58
C SER A 118 13.11 -7.53 -0.69
N HIS A 119 12.98 -8.84 -0.89
CA HIS A 119 13.51 -9.51 -2.09
C HIS A 119 12.84 -9.06 -3.39
N THR A 120 11.56 -8.63 -3.32
CA THR A 120 10.75 -8.32 -4.51
C THR A 120 9.70 -7.26 -4.15
N GLY A 121 9.75 -6.10 -4.80
CA GLY A 121 8.71 -5.07 -4.69
C GLY A 121 7.51 -5.36 -5.61
N SER A 122 6.46 -4.56 -5.47
CA SER A 122 5.25 -4.70 -6.29
C SER A 122 5.50 -4.49 -7.78
N SER A 123 6.36 -3.56 -8.15
CA SER A 123 6.77 -3.35 -9.55
C SER A 123 7.61 -4.51 -10.07
N ASP A 124 8.48 -5.06 -9.21
CA ASP A 124 9.39 -6.13 -9.61
C ASP A 124 8.61 -7.41 -9.94
N ILE A 125 7.68 -7.81 -9.07
CA ILE A 125 6.87 -9.01 -9.31
C ILE A 125 5.94 -8.85 -10.52
N LEU A 126 5.29 -7.70 -10.68
CA LEU A 126 4.44 -7.43 -11.84
C LEU A 126 5.24 -7.52 -13.15
N GLY A 127 6.45 -6.94 -13.19
CA GLY A 127 7.35 -7.02 -14.35
C GLY A 127 7.76 -8.46 -14.68
N ARG A 128 8.11 -9.26 -13.67
CA ARG A 128 8.44 -10.69 -13.84
C ARG A 128 7.25 -11.51 -14.34
N LEU A 129 6.05 -11.16 -13.94
CA LEU A 129 4.82 -11.79 -14.42
C LEU A 129 4.43 -11.33 -15.84
N GLY A 130 5.12 -10.34 -16.42
CA GLY A 130 4.90 -9.83 -17.77
C GLY A 130 4.06 -8.56 -17.87
N TYR A 131 3.69 -7.94 -16.73
CA TYR A 131 2.96 -6.68 -16.73
C TYR A 131 3.93 -5.49 -16.88
N ASN A 132 3.69 -4.62 -17.86
CA ASN A 132 4.45 -3.39 -18.02
C ASN A 132 4.06 -2.39 -16.91
N THR A 133 5.00 -2.12 -15.98
CA THR A 133 4.79 -1.19 -14.86
C THR A 133 5.16 0.26 -15.19
N GLU A 134 5.82 0.51 -16.31
CA GLU A 134 6.29 1.83 -16.75
C GLU A 134 5.44 2.36 -17.92
N LYS A 135 4.11 2.31 -17.74
CA LYS A 135 3.15 2.84 -18.70
C LYS A 135 3.03 4.35 -18.59
N THR A 136 2.72 5.00 -19.71
CA THR A 136 2.37 6.42 -19.71
C THR A 136 1.13 6.69 -18.86
N GLN A 137 0.90 7.94 -18.50
CA GLN A 137 -0.26 8.34 -17.71
C GLN A 137 -1.57 7.94 -18.42
N GLU A 138 -1.67 8.17 -19.70
CA GLU A 138 -2.83 7.84 -20.53
C GLU A 138 -3.11 6.32 -20.55
N GLU A 139 -2.07 5.52 -20.71
CA GLU A 139 -2.18 4.05 -20.67
C GLU A 139 -2.65 3.55 -19.32
N VAL A 140 -2.12 4.11 -18.21
CA VAL A 140 -2.54 3.75 -16.86
C VAL A 140 -4.02 4.08 -16.63
N GLU A 141 -4.48 5.28 -17.07
CA GLU A 141 -5.87 5.70 -16.95
C GLU A 141 -6.80 4.83 -17.80
N SER A 142 -6.42 4.53 -19.05
CA SER A 142 -7.17 3.63 -19.94
C SER A 142 -7.28 2.23 -19.35
N HIS A 143 -6.17 1.68 -18.83
CA HIS A 143 -6.17 0.36 -18.16
C HIS A 143 -7.11 0.29 -16.97
N LEU A 144 -7.17 1.34 -16.15
CA LEU A 144 -8.10 1.39 -15.03
C LEU A 144 -9.56 1.39 -15.49
N VAL A 145 -9.86 2.16 -16.53
CA VAL A 145 -11.23 2.25 -17.07
C VAL A 145 -11.66 0.93 -17.72
N GLU A 146 -10.84 0.41 -18.61
CA GLU A 146 -11.16 -0.75 -19.46
C GLU A 146 -11.05 -2.07 -18.70
N ASN A 147 -9.93 -2.25 -17.98
CA ASN A 147 -9.59 -3.53 -17.37
C ASN A 147 -9.85 -3.56 -15.85
N GLY A 148 -10.10 -2.42 -15.21
CA GLY A 148 -10.33 -2.36 -13.76
C GLY A 148 -9.06 -2.40 -12.92
N PHE A 149 -7.87 -2.50 -13.51
CA PHE A 149 -6.59 -2.53 -12.81
C PHE A 149 -5.64 -1.48 -13.36
N ALA A 150 -5.03 -0.71 -12.48
CA ALA A 150 -3.91 0.16 -12.82
C ALA A 150 -2.82 0.06 -11.76
N PHE A 151 -1.58 -0.01 -12.20
CA PHE A 151 -0.41 0.09 -11.33
C PHE A 151 0.21 1.48 -11.45
N LEU A 152 0.27 2.18 -10.32
CA LEU A 152 0.82 3.53 -10.22
C LEU A 152 2.25 3.41 -9.71
N PHE A 153 3.21 3.35 -10.64
CA PHE A 153 4.63 3.25 -10.30
C PHE A 153 5.11 4.55 -9.66
N ALA A 154 5.41 4.53 -8.36
CA ALA A 154 5.67 5.73 -7.56
C ALA A 154 6.69 6.71 -8.15
N PRO A 155 7.85 6.29 -8.74
CA PRO A 155 8.79 7.22 -9.36
C PRO A 155 8.21 8.02 -10.53
N MET A 156 7.28 7.45 -11.30
CA MET A 156 6.64 8.14 -12.41
C MET A 156 5.56 9.12 -11.93
N TRP A 157 4.82 8.74 -10.90
CA TRP A 157 3.71 9.55 -10.39
C TRP A 157 4.11 10.62 -9.39
N HIS A 158 5.31 10.50 -8.77
CA HIS A 158 5.86 11.46 -7.83
C HIS A 158 7.22 12.00 -8.30
N PRO A 159 7.30 12.72 -9.43
CA PRO A 159 8.58 13.17 -9.99
C PRO A 159 9.34 14.12 -9.06
N SER A 160 8.64 14.83 -8.17
CA SER A 160 9.22 15.70 -7.16
C SER A 160 10.04 14.96 -6.09
N MET A 161 9.85 13.63 -5.94
CA MET A 161 10.63 12.84 -5.00
C MET A 161 12.12 12.76 -5.35
N LYS A 162 12.51 13.16 -6.56
CA LYS A 162 13.92 13.30 -6.95
C LYS A 162 14.71 14.23 -6.03
N PHE A 163 14.06 15.22 -5.42
CA PHE A 163 14.71 16.16 -4.47
C PHE A 163 14.94 15.55 -3.08
N ALA A 164 14.20 14.50 -2.72
CA ALA A 164 14.36 13.81 -1.43
C ALA A 164 15.15 12.49 -1.55
N GLY A 165 15.20 11.91 -2.74
CA GLY A 165 15.81 10.60 -2.98
C GLY A 165 17.26 10.47 -2.53
N PRO A 166 18.18 11.36 -2.96
CA PRO A 166 19.59 11.32 -2.56
C PRO A 166 19.77 11.34 -1.05
N VAL A 167 19.14 12.29 -0.36
CA VAL A 167 19.23 12.45 1.10
C VAL A 167 18.72 11.19 1.82
N ARG A 168 17.59 10.63 1.39
CA ARG A 168 17.04 9.38 1.97
C ARG A 168 18.01 8.21 1.81
N LYS A 169 18.67 8.12 0.66
CA LYS A 169 19.64 7.05 0.38
C LYS A 169 20.86 7.17 1.28
N GLU A 170 21.40 8.37 1.48
CA GLU A 170 22.55 8.62 2.36
C GLU A 170 22.23 8.40 3.82
N LEU A 171 21.04 8.80 4.29
CA LEU A 171 20.62 8.59 5.67
C LEU A 171 20.52 7.10 6.03
N GLY A 172 20.15 6.23 5.11
CA GLY A 172 20.16 4.78 5.29
C GLY A 172 19.20 4.22 6.35
N PHE A 173 18.39 5.08 7.00
CA PHE A 173 17.37 4.69 7.96
C PHE A 173 15.98 5.13 7.51
N ARG A 174 14.93 4.58 8.14
CA ARG A 174 13.54 4.94 7.84
C ARG A 174 13.23 6.38 8.26
N THR A 175 12.63 7.12 7.35
CA THR A 175 12.18 8.50 7.56
C THR A 175 10.67 8.61 7.36
N LEU A 176 10.08 9.77 7.61
CA LEU A 176 8.67 10.05 7.34
C LEU A 176 8.21 9.61 5.93
N PHE A 177 9.09 9.64 4.93
CA PHE A 177 8.76 9.19 3.57
C PHE A 177 8.44 7.69 3.46
N ASN A 178 8.90 6.87 4.38
CA ASN A 178 8.54 5.45 4.42
C ASN A 178 7.11 5.27 4.95
N MET A 179 6.63 6.19 5.77
CA MET A 179 5.27 6.17 6.31
C MET A 179 4.24 6.78 5.33
N ILE A 180 4.58 7.89 4.69
CA ILE A 180 3.63 8.60 3.83
C ILE A 180 3.48 7.99 2.42
N GLY A 181 4.42 7.14 1.99
CA GLY A 181 4.36 6.48 0.67
C GLY A 181 3.01 5.78 0.41
N PRO A 182 2.58 4.84 1.27
CA PRO A 182 1.29 4.16 1.14
C PRO A 182 0.08 5.09 1.21
N LEU A 183 0.19 6.22 1.91
CA LEU A 183 -0.88 7.19 2.13
C LEU A 183 -1.02 8.22 0.99
N SER A 184 -0.11 8.16 0.00
CA SER A 184 0.03 9.24 -1.00
C SER A 184 -0.39 8.85 -2.40
N ASN A 185 -1.29 7.86 -2.54
CA ASN A 185 -1.81 7.47 -3.85
C ASN A 185 -2.34 8.69 -4.63
N PRO A 186 -1.80 8.98 -5.83
CA PRO A 186 -2.14 10.18 -6.60
C PRO A 186 -3.55 10.19 -7.18
N PHE A 187 -4.20 9.01 -7.29
CA PHE A 187 -5.59 8.88 -7.74
C PHE A 187 -6.60 9.11 -6.61
N SER A 188 -6.14 9.29 -5.38
CA SER A 188 -6.99 9.55 -4.20
C SER A 188 -8.17 8.58 -4.10
N PRO A 189 -7.90 7.27 -3.98
CA PRO A 189 -8.95 6.26 -3.90
C PRO A 189 -9.85 6.49 -2.69
N GLN A 190 -11.13 6.12 -2.82
CA GLN A 190 -12.13 6.24 -1.77
C GLN A 190 -12.02 5.14 -0.72
N TYR A 191 -11.38 4.02 -1.10
CA TYR A 191 -11.19 2.84 -0.28
C TYR A 191 -9.71 2.45 -0.26
N GLN A 192 -9.21 2.03 0.90
CA GLN A 192 -7.81 1.59 1.01
C GLN A 192 -7.64 0.52 2.08
N ILE A 193 -6.77 -0.45 1.77
CA ILE A 193 -6.20 -1.36 2.77
C ILE A 193 -4.72 -1.08 2.87
N ILE A 194 -4.24 -0.94 4.10
CA ILE A 194 -2.82 -0.75 4.39
C ILE A 194 -2.38 -1.75 5.44
N GLY A 195 -1.35 -2.52 5.12
CA GLY A 195 -0.59 -3.24 6.13
C GLY A 195 0.53 -2.38 6.70
N VAL A 196 0.78 -2.49 7.99
CA VAL A 196 1.82 -1.74 8.69
C VAL A 196 2.79 -2.67 9.44
N TYR A 197 4.07 -2.31 9.43
CA TYR A 197 5.14 -3.13 10.04
C TYR A 197 5.20 -3.05 11.58
N GLU A 198 4.52 -2.10 12.20
CA GLU A 198 4.42 -1.93 13.66
C GLU A 198 2.95 -1.77 14.07
N PRO A 199 2.49 -2.44 15.15
CA PRO A 199 1.09 -2.41 15.56
C PRO A 199 0.59 -1.02 15.94
N GLU A 200 1.45 -0.15 16.50
CA GLU A 200 1.12 1.21 16.90
C GLU A 200 0.73 2.09 15.71
N LEU A 201 1.22 1.76 14.52
CA LEU A 201 0.92 2.50 13.30
C LEU A 201 -0.52 2.29 12.81
N THR A 202 -1.21 1.25 13.26
CA THR A 202 -2.59 0.97 12.83
C THR A 202 -3.53 2.13 13.17
N GLU A 203 -3.45 2.67 14.39
CA GLU A 203 -4.25 3.82 14.82
C GLU A 203 -3.82 5.12 14.14
N THR A 204 -2.51 5.32 13.99
CA THR A 204 -1.95 6.52 13.35
C THR A 204 -2.39 6.60 11.89
N PHE A 205 -2.22 5.52 11.14
CA PHE A 205 -2.54 5.48 9.72
C PHE A 205 -4.04 5.62 9.44
N ILE A 206 -4.90 4.96 10.23
CA ILE A 206 -6.34 5.08 10.02
C ILE A 206 -6.84 6.51 10.25
N ARG A 207 -6.27 7.24 11.22
CA ARG A 207 -6.58 8.65 11.47
C ARG A 207 -6.09 9.56 10.35
N VAL A 208 -4.92 9.28 9.77
CA VAL A 208 -4.45 10.01 8.58
C VAL A 208 -5.39 9.75 7.40
N LEU A 209 -5.82 8.51 7.17
CA LEU A 209 -6.77 8.16 6.11
C LEU A 209 -8.13 8.83 6.30
N GLN A 210 -8.60 8.93 7.55
CA GLN A 210 -9.79 9.71 7.91
C GLN A 210 -9.60 11.20 7.55
N GLY A 211 -8.47 11.80 7.93
CA GLY A 211 -8.12 13.19 7.60
C GLY A 211 -7.96 13.44 6.09
N LEU A 212 -7.56 12.42 5.32
CA LEU A 212 -7.49 12.46 3.86
C LEU A 212 -8.87 12.29 3.19
N GLY A 213 -9.93 12.04 3.96
CA GLY A 213 -11.31 11.97 3.48
C GLY A 213 -11.69 10.64 2.84
N LEU A 214 -11.02 9.53 3.17
CA LEU A 214 -11.43 8.22 2.68
C LEU A 214 -12.81 7.84 3.25
N ARG A 215 -13.61 7.17 2.43
CA ARG A 215 -14.95 6.71 2.82
C ARG A 215 -14.88 5.51 3.75
N ARG A 216 -14.05 4.52 3.39
CA ARG A 216 -13.73 3.38 4.23
C ARG A 216 -12.26 3.00 4.04
N ALA A 217 -11.62 2.56 5.12
CA ALA A 217 -10.25 2.10 5.10
C ALA A 217 -10.02 1.04 6.17
N LEU A 218 -9.07 0.17 5.93
CA LEU A 218 -8.64 -0.85 6.87
C LEU A 218 -7.12 -0.79 6.99
N VAL A 219 -6.62 -0.72 8.22
CA VAL A 219 -5.19 -0.77 8.52
C VAL A 219 -4.93 -1.98 9.41
N CYS A 220 -4.03 -2.87 9.00
CA CYS A 220 -3.77 -4.13 9.70
C CYS A 220 -2.30 -4.34 10.07
N HIS A 221 -2.10 -5.15 11.11
CA HIS A 221 -0.82 -5.69 11.50
C HIS A 221 -1.04 -7.09 12.09
N SER A 222 -0.34 -8.09 11.59
CA SER A 222 -0.45 -9.44 12.14
C SER A 222 0.50 -9.67 13.31
N ARG A 223 0.08 -10.51 14.26
CA ARG A 223 0.85 -10.82 15.47
C ARG A 223 2.12 -11.62 15.22
N ASP A 224 2.26 -12.23 14.03
CA ASP A 224 3.52 -12.79 13.55
C ASP A 224 4.45 -11.75 12.90
N GLY A 225 4.04 -10.48 12.88
CA GLY A 225 4.81 -9.34 12.40
C GLY A 225 4.65 -9.04 10.90
N LEU A 226 3.69 -9.69 10.22
CA LEU A 226 3.37 -9.36 8.83
C LEU A 226 2.61 -8.03 8.72
N ASP A 227 2.92 -7.27 7.70
CA ASP A 227 2.13 -6.10 7.26
C ASP A 227 0.97 -6.50 6.32
N GLU A 228 0.36 -7.67 6.58
CA GLU A 228 -0.74 -8.28 5.84
C GLU A 228 -1.65 -9.07 6.80
N PHE A 229 -2.84 -9.47 6.36
CA PHE A 229 -3.59 -10.50 7.08
C PHE A 229 -2.89 -11.84 6.97
N SER A 230 -2.47 -12.38 8.11
CA SER A 230 -1.80 -13.68 8.19
C SER A 230 -2.80 -14.83 8.21
N ILE A 231 -2.42 -15.94 7.55
CA ILE A 231 -3.12 -17.24 7.65
C ILE A 231 -2.56 -18.11 8.77
N PHE A 232 -1.51 -17.64 9.47
CA PHE A 232 -0.82 -18.37 10.53
C PHE A 232 -1.12 -17.83 11.93
N GLU A 233 -1.29 -16.52 12.06
CA GLU A 233 -1.51 -15.84 13.34
C GLU A 233 -2.62 -14.79 13.25
N LYS A 234 -3.17 -14.42 14.41
CA LYS A 234 -4.18 -13.37 14.50
C LYS A 234 -3.67 -12.07 13.93
N THR A 235 -4.56 -11.36 13.27
CA THR A 235 -4.29 -10.04 12.71
C THR A 235 -5.17 -9.01 13.40
N ASP A 236 -4.54 -8.03 14.06
CA ASP A 236 -5.23 -6.87 14.62
C ASP A 236 -5.43 -5.83 13.51
N TYR A 237 -6.61 -5.21 13.46
CA TYR A 237 -6.89 -4.19 12.46
C TYR A 237 -7.78 -3.07 13.01
N THR A 238 -7.59 -1.88 12.42
CA THR A 238 -8.49 -0.74 12.60
C THR A 238 -9.29 -0.52 11.33
N LEU A 239 -10.58 -0.29 11.49
CA LEU A 239 -11.53 -0.04 10.41
C LEU A 239 -12.08 1.37 10.53
N LEU A 240 -11.97 2.15 9.45
CA LEU A 240 -12.71 3.39 9.24
C LEU A 240 -13.95 3.07 8.40
N GLU A 241 -15.12 3.37 8.91
CA GLU A 241 -16.39 3.21 8.22
C GLU A 241 -17.33 4.36 8.63
N ASP A 242 -17.84 5.11 7.66
CA ASP A 242 -18.74 6.24 7.87
C ASP A 242 -18.23 7.26 8.92
N GLY A 243 -16.93 7.53 8.90
CA GLY A 243 -16.26 8.44 9.82
C GLY A 243 -16.00 7.86 11.23
N VAL A 244 -16.41 6.63 11.50
CA VAL A 244 -16.18 5.94 12.78
C VAL A 244 -14.98 5.00 12.66
N ILE A 245 -14.07 5.08 13.63
CA ILE A 245 -12.92 4.19 13.75
C ILE A 245 -13.22 3.12 14.80
N SER A 246 -13.05 1.86 14.44
CA SER A 246 -13.20 0.71 15.35
C SER A 246 -11.98 -0.21 15.27
N ARG A 247 -11.60 -0.83 16.41
CA ARG A 247 -10.53 -1.85 16.47
C ARG A 247 -11.16 -3.22 16.53
N LYS A 248 -10.57 -4.15 15.77
CA LYS A 248 -11.03 -5.53 15.65
C LYS A 248 -9.82 -6.45 15.48
N ASP A 249 -10.04 -7.74 15.58
CA ASP A 249 -9.08 -8.77 15.20
C ASP A 249 -9.74 -9.80 14.28
N PHE A 250 -8.90 -10.54 13.57
CA PHE A 250 -9.28 -11.68 12.75
C PHE A 250 -8.45 -12.89 13.19
N ASP A 251 -9.12 -14.00 13.49
CA ASP A 251 -8.46 -15.26 13.84
C ASP A 251 -8.41 -16.17 12.59
N PRO A 252 -7.23 -16.55 12.08
CA PRO A 252 -7.12 -17.40 10.90
C PRO A 252 -7.69 -18.81 11.11
N LYS A 253 -7.95 -19.24 12.34
CA LYS A 253 -8.67 -20.49 12.63
C LYS A 253 -10.07 -20.52 12.04
N ASP A 254 -10.70 -19.36 11.86
CA ASP A 254 -12.03 -19.23 11.25
C ASP A 254 -12.03 -19.62 9.77
N LEU A 255 -10.87 -19.66 9.11
CA LEU A 255 -10.72 -20.15 7.74
C LEU A 255 -10.98 -21.66 7.62
N GLY A 256 -10.83 -22.41 8.72
CA GLY A 256 -10.98 -23.88 8.74
C GLY A 256 -9.92 -24.63 7.96
N VAL A 257 -8.82 -23.98 7.58
CA VAL A 257 -7.72 -24.58 6.81
C VAL A 257 -6.67 -25.13 7.76
N LYS A 258 -6.15 -26.32 7.45
CA LYS A 258 -5.12 -27.02 8.23
C LYS A 258 -3.90 -27.31 7.36
N ASP A 259 -2.81 -27.67 8.01
CA ASP A 259 -1.57 -28.15 7.37
C ASP A 259 -0.98 -27.17 6.33
N LEU A 260 -1.05 -25.86 6.65
CA LEU A 260 -0.52 -24.81 5.79
C LEU A 260 1.02 -24.82 5.82
N ASN A 261 1.62 -24.89 4.64
CA ASN A 261 3.08 -24.88 4.49
C ASN A 261 3.60 -23.45 4.38
N PRO A 262 4.39 -22.92 5.37
CA PRO A 262 4.94 -21.57 5.30
C PRO A 262 5.82 -21.32 4.07
N ALA A 263 6.53 -22.34 3.56
CA ALA A 263 7.37 -22.21 2.37
C ALA A 263 6.59 -21.87 1.08
N GLU A 264 5.27 -21.94 1.12
CA GLU A 264 4.37 -21.54 0.03
C GLU A 264 3.86 -20.10 0.16
N VAL A 265 4.31 -19.37 1.21
CA VAL A 265 4.00 -17.96 1.46
C VAL A 265 5.27 -17.14 1.54
N PHE A 266 6.27 -17.63 2.30
CA PHE A 266 7.55 -16.95 2.47
C PHE A 266 8.52 -17.36 1.37
N THR A 267 9.28 -16.39 0.86
CA THR A 267 10.19 -16.55 -0.28
C THR A 267 11.62 -16.19 0.09
N SER A 268 12.58 -16.92 -0.46
CA SER A 268 14.01 -16.67 -0.29
C SER A 268 14.60 -15.78 -1.40
N GLY A 269 13.81 -15.45 -2.41
CA GLY A 269 14.28 -14.63 -3.53
C GLY A 269 13.25 -14.44 -4.63
N PRO A 270 13.58 -13.62 -5.64
CA PRO A 270 12.63 -13.22 -6.67
C PRO A 270 12.14 -14.36 -7.56
N ASP A 271 12.95 -15.38 -7.81
CA ASP A 271 12.53 -16.51 -8.67
C ASP A 271 11.48 -17.39 -7.97
N GLN A 272 11.66 -17.61 -6.67
CA GLN A 272 10.66 -18.33 -5.88
C GLN A 272 9.37 -17.51 -5.75
N ALA A 273 9.47 -16.18 -5.54
CA ALA A 273 8.32 -15.28 -5.50
C ALA A 273 7.53 -15.33 -6.82
N GLU A 274 8.20 -15.30 -7.97
CA GLU A 274 7.56 -15.44 -9.27
C GLU A 274 6.89 -16.79 -9.44
N SER A 275 7.58 -17.88 -9.11
CA SER A 275 7.02 -19.23 -9.21
C SER A 275 5.74 -19.39 -8.38
N LEU A 276 5.77 -18.95 -7.12
CA LEU A 276 4.60 -19.00 -6.24
C LEU A 276 3.48 -18.07 -6.75
N ALA A 277 3.79 -16.87 -7.22
CA ALA A 277 2.80 -15.95 -7.76
C ALA A 277 2.05 -16.54 -8.96
N ARG A 278 2.76 -17.23 -9.88
CA ARG A 278 2.14 -17.94 -11.01
C ARG A 278 1.22 -19.06 -10.56
N LYS A 279 1.62 -19.88 -9.58
CA LYS A 279 0.79 -20.94 -8.99
C LYS A 279 -0.48 -20.38 -8.33
N ILE A 280 -0.33 -19.29 -7.55
CA ILE A 280 -1.46 -18.61 -6.90
C ILE A 280 -2.45 -18.09 -7.94
N LEU A 281 -1.98 -17.40 -8.96
CA LEU A 281 -2.84 -16.88 -10.05
C LEU A 281 -3.49 -17.99 -10.87
N ALA A 282 -2.85 -19.15 -10.97
CA ALA A 282 -3.43 -20.35 -11.58
C ALA A 282 -4.48 -21.05 -10.69
N GLY A 283 -4.63 -20.62 -9.43
CA GLY A 283 -5.60 -21.20 -8.49
C GLY A 283 -5.16 -22.53 -7.87
N GLU A 284 -3.85 -22.81 -7.84
CA GLU A 284 -3.33 -24.00 -7.17
C GLU A 284 -3.64 -23.99 -5.67
N LYS A 285 -3.91 -25.16 -5.11
CA LYS A 285 -4.25 -25.32 -3.68
C LYS A 285 -3.00 -25.32 -2.81
N ILE A 286 -2.43 -24.15 -2.60
CA ILE A 286 -1.24 -23.91 -1.76
C ILE A 286 -1.52 -22.85 -0.70
N ALA A 287 -0.71 -22.77 0.34
CA ALA A 287 -0.89 -21.81 1.43
C ALA A 287 -0.91 -20.35 0.92
N GLY A 288 -0.08 -20.01 -0.07
CA GLY A 288 -0.08 -18.70 -0.70
C GLY A 288 -1.42 -18.28 -1.32
N THR A 289 -2.17 -19.25 -1.88
CA THR A 289 -3.52 -18.99 -2.43
C THR A 289 -4.48 -18.57 -1.32
N HIS A 290 -4.41 -19.21 -0.14
CA HIS A 290 -5.21 -18.81 1.02
C HIS A 290 -4.80 -17.43 1.56
N ALA A 291 -3.50 -17.13 1.62
CA ALA A 291 -3.01 -15.81 2.06
C ALA A 291 -3.51 -14.69 1.14
N VAL A 292 -3.40 -14.86 -0.17
CA VAL A 292 -3.89 -13.89 -1.16
C VAL A 292 -5.41 -13.77 -1.12
N ALA A 293 -6.14 -14.89 -1.01
CA ALA A 293 -7.60 -14.87 -0.89
C ALA A 293 -8.08 -14.16 0.36
N LEU A 294 -7.39 -14.32 1.51
CA LEU A 294 -7.72 -13.64 2.76
C LEU A 294 -7.56 -12.12 2.64
N ASN A 295 -6.46 -11.66 2.09
CA ASN A 295 -6.20 -10.23 1.90
C ASN A 295 -7.11 -9.61 0.83
N ALA A 296 -7.44 -10.34 -0.25
CA ALA A 296 -8.48 -9.92 -1.19
C ALA A 296 -9.87 -9.89 -0.53
N GLY A 297 -10.17 -10.85 0.35
CA GLY A 297 -11.39 -10.88 1.15
C GLY A 297 -11.54 -9.66 2.07
N ALA A 298 -10.43 -9.26 2.72
CA ALA A 298 -10.40 -8.01 3.48
C ALA A 298 -10.69 -6.79 2.58
N GLY A 299 -10.24 -6.83 1.30
CA GLY A 299 -10.59 -5.84 0.28
C GLY A 299 -12.08 -5.76 -0.01
N LEU A 300 -12.72 -6.90 -0.24
CA LEU A 300 -14.17 -6.97 -0.46
C LEU A 300 -14.95 -6.47 0.75
N PHE A 301 -14.51 -6.82 1.96
CA PHE A 301 -15.11 -6.34 3.20
C PHE A 301 -14.96 -4.81 3.34
N THR A 302 -13.78 -4.27 3.08
CA THR A 302 -13.53 -2.82 3.11
C THR A 302 -14.41 -2.06 2.12
N LEU A 303 -14.70 -2.64 0.97
CA LEU A 303 -15.62 -2.07 -0.03
C LEU A 303 -17.12 -2.23 0.32
N GLY A 304 -17.46 -2.96 1.38
CA GLY A 304 -18.85 -3.34 1.69
C GLY A 304 -19.44 -4.33 0.67
N LYS A 305 -18.59 -5.06 -0.07
CA LYS A 305 -18.98 -6.10 -1.03
C LYS A 305 -19.03 -7.50 -0.41
N ALA A 306 -18.59 -7.64 0.84
CA ALA A 306 -18.73 -8.83 1.67
C ALA A 306 -19.19 -8.43 3.06
N SER A 307 -19.97 -9.27 3.72
CA SER A 307 -20.52 -9.01 5.07
C SER A 307 -19.46 -9.19 6.16
N SER A 308 -18.41 -9.94 5.86
CA SER A 308 -17.28 -10.19 6.74
C SER A 308 -16.00 -10.47 5.93
N ILE A 309 -14.84 -10.40 6.59
CA ILE A 309 -13.56 -10.80 5.96
C ILE A 309 -13.62 -12.27 5.54
N LEU A 310 -14.25 -13.14 6.34
CA LEU A 310 -14.41 -14.56 6.02
C LEU A 310 -15.29 -14.78 4.77
N ASP A 311 -16.38 -14.06 4.60
CA ASP A 311 -17.21 -14.15 3.38
C ASP A 311 -16.44 -13.65 2.16
N GLY A 312 -15.71 -12.54 2.32
CA GLY A 312 -14.83 -12.03 1.27
C GLY A 312 -13.73 -13.03 0.89
N TYR A 313 -13.13 -13.68 1.88
CA TYR A 313 -12.13 -14.75 1.65
C TYR A 313 -12.71 -15.90 0.81
N LYS A 314 -13.90 -16.40 1.15
CA LYS A 314 -14.56 -17.46 0.38
C LYS A 314 -14.77 -17.06 -1.07
N THR A 315 -15.29 -15.85 -1.30
CA THR A 315 -15.50 -15.29 -2.65
C THR A 315 -14.18 -15.19 -3.44
N ALA A 316 -13.12 -14.68 -2.81
CA ALA A 316 -11.81 -14.55 -3.44
C ALA A 316 -11.16 -15.91 -3.73
N LEU A 317 -11.32 -16.88 -2.82
CA LEU A 317 -10.81 -18.24 -2.99
C LEU A 317 -11.52 -18.97 -4.15
N GLU A 318 -12.84 -18.84 -4.26
CA GLU A 318 -13.61 -19.37 -5.38
C GLU A 318 -13.19 -18.75 -6.72
N GLN A 319 -12.95 -17.45 -6.74
CA GLN A 319 -12.47 -16.74 -7.94
C GLN A 319 -11.12 -17.29 -8.40
N LEU A 320 -10.16 -17.48 -7.47
CA LEU A 320 -8.85 -18.07 -7.76
C LEU A 320 -9.00 -19.53 -8.25
N ALA A 321 -9.72 -20.36 -7.50
CA ALA A 321 -9.92 -21.77 -7.82
C ALA A 321 -10.61 -22.01 -9.16
N SER A 322 -11.44 -21.05 -9.61
CA SER A 322 -12.11 -21.13 -10.92
C SER A 322 -11.18 -20.87 -12.12
N GLY A 323 -9.93 -20.44 -11.89
CA GLY A 323 -8.98 -20.03 -12.93
C GLY A 323 -9.28 -18.66 -13.58
N LYS A 324 -10.38 -18.00 -13.21
CA LYS A 324 -10.78 -16.71 -13.79
C LYS A 324 -9.77 -15.59 -13.52
N THR A 325 -9.13 -15.61 -12.34
CA THR A 325 -8.07 -14.63 -12.02
C THR A 325 -6.87 -14.79 -12.95
N GLY A 326 -6.43 -16.02 -13.22
CA GLY A 326 -5.34 -16.27 -14.16
C GLY A 326 -5.68 -15.82 -15.57
N ALA A 327 -6.88 -16.15 -16.07
CA ALA A 327 -7.37 -15.72 -17.37
C ALA A 327 -7.47 -14.18 -17.47
N PHE A 328 -7.98 -13.53 -16.43
CA PHE A 328 -8.01 -12.05 -16.32
C PHE A 328 -6.61 -11.47 -16.42
N PHE A 329 -5.66 -12.00 -15.66
CA PHE A 329 -4.29 -11.48 -15.65
C PHE A 329 -3.59 -11.69 -17.00
N GLN A 330 -3.80 -12.83 -17.67
CA GLN A 330 -3.30 -13.04 -19.04
C GLN A 330 -3.84 -11.99 -20.01
N ASN A 331 -5.13 -11.67 -19.96
CA ASN A 331 -5.72 -10.60 -20.78
C ASN A 331 -5.11 -9.24 -20.44
N LEU A 332 -4.80 -8.98 -19.16
CA LEU A 332 -4.24 -7.71 -18.70
C LEU A 332 -2.83 -7.48 -19.26
N ILE A 333 -2.00 -8.53 -19.37
CA ILE A 333 -0.63 -8.44 -19.90
C ILE A 333 -0.56 -8.47 -21.42
N THR A 334 -1.55 -9.08 -22.11
CA THR A 334 -1.56 -9.15 -23.57
C THR A 334 -2.16 -7.93 -24.25
N LYS A 335 -3.02 -7.19 -23.56
CA LYS A 335 -3.64 -5.95 -24.06
C LYS A 335 -2.89 -4.67 -23.68
N GLY A 336 -1.84 -4.79 -22.91
CA GLY A 336 -1.00 -3.72 -22.41
C GLY A 336 0.42 -3.84 -22.82
#